data_d33d133051cef75a082b43707de06a54
#
_entry.id   d33d133051cef75a082b43707de06a54
#
_cell.length_a   1.000
_cell.length_b   1.000
_cell.length_c   1.000
_cell.angle_alpha   90.00
_cell.angle_beta   90.00
_cell.angle_gamma   90.00
#
_symmetry.space_group_name_H-M   'P 1'
#
loop_
_entity.id
_entity.type
_entity.pdbx_description
1 polymer ?
#
loop_
_entity_poly.entity_id
_entity_poly.type
_entity_poly.pdbx_seq_one_letter_code
_entity_poly.pdbx_strand_id
1 'polypeptide(L)'
;MSVNDMIKKSVLNSFSQYNVPKMARALLGALLVGIVIYCVYRRFYTGVVFSRSFAVTLVGMCVLTCMVTLAISTNIVISLGMVGALSIVRYRTAVKDPMDLLYLFWAITSGIAAGAGMYLLVVVAGAVMIGMLALFYSHQDKGRVYIAVIHYASDAVGDDITRAFGRTKFFVKSKTMRGDHVEMAVEVFCDDKDMTFAERIRAIEGVEDVTLIQYNGEYHG
;
A
#
# COMPACT_ATOMS: atom_id res chain seq x y z
N MET A 1 -27.71 -49.18 -2.02
CA MET A 1 -26.95 -48.20 -1.20
C MET A 1 -27.70 -46.91 -1.28
N SER A 2 -28.27 -46.46 -0.15
CA SER A 2 -29.11 -45.25 -0.16
C SER A 2 -28.23 -43.99 -0.29
N VAL A 3 -28.76 -42.95 -0.95
CA VAL A 3 -28.08 -41.64 -1.07
C VAL A 3 -27.74 -41.07 0.33
N ASN A 4 -28.57 -41.34 1.32
CA ASN A 4 -28.29 -41.01 2.73
C ASN A 4 -27.08 -41.71 3.33
N ASP A 5 -26.80 -42.98 2.91
CA ASP A 5 -25.64 -43.70 3.37
C ASP A 5 -24.35 -43.22 2.72
N MET A 6 -24.43 -42.75 1.49
CA MET A 6 -23.30 -42.10 0.80
C MET A 6 -22.96 -40.75 1.41
N ILE A 7 -23.98 -39.92 1.71
CA ILE A 7 -23.79 -38.61 2.37
C ILE A 7 -23.24 -38.81 3.79
N LYS A 8 -23.78 -39.77 4.56
CA LYS A 8 -23.32 -40.08 5.90
C LYS A 8 -21.87 -40.60 5.91
N LYS A 9 -21.52 -41.52 4.99
CA LYS A 9 -20.14 -42.02 4.82
C LYS A 9 -19.18 -40.92 4.39
N SER A 10 -19.58 -40.04 3.47
CA SER A 10 -18.77 -38.90 3.04
C SER A 10 -18.52 -37.90 4.19
N VAL A 11 -19.57 -37.60 4.96
CA VAL A 11 -19.46 -36.70 6.13
C VAL A 11 -18.59 -37.36 7.25
N LEU A 12 -18.80 -38.64 7.58
CA LEU A 12 -18.00 -39.31 8.57
C LEU A 12 -16.54 -39.48 8.17
N ASN A 13 -16.25 -39.79 6.90
CA ASN A 13 -14.88 -39.86 6.38
C ASN A 13 -14.20 -38.42 6.37
N SER A 14 -14.95 -37.40 6.13
CA SER A 14 -14.43 -36.02 6.22
C SER A 14 -14.05 -35.64 7.65
N PHE A 15 -14.83 -36.03 8.65
CA PHE A 15 -14.49 -35.83 10.07
C PHE A 15 -13.30 -36.68 10.56
N SER A 16 -13.08 -37.85 9.96
CA SER A 16 -11.98 -38.76 10.32
C SER A 16 -10.62 -38.31 9.71
N GLN A 17 -10.58 -37.39 8.78
CA GLN A 17 -9.38 -36.88 8.12
C GLN A 17 -8.83 -35.57 8.68
N TYR A 18 -9.24 -35.16 9.89
CA TYR A 18 -8.60 -33.99 10.54
C TYR A 18 -7.16 -34.32 10.92
N ASN A 19 -6.26 -34.09 9.99
CA ASN A 19 -4.84 -34.19 10.22
C ASN A 19 -4.35 -32.91 10.91
N VAL A 20 -4.51 -32.83 12.23
CA VAL A 20 -4.12 -31.66 13.06
C VAL A 20 -2.71 -31.16 12.71
N PRO A 21 -1.68 -32.03 12.56
CA PRO A 21 -0.35 -31.54 12.17
C PRO A 21 -0.29 -30.93 10.74
N LYS A 22 -1.15 -31.35 9.81
CA LYS A 22 -1.25 -30.76 8.48
C LYS A 22 -1.87 -29.35 8.56
N MET A 23 -2.94 -29.20 9.35
CA MET A 23 -3.58 -27.91 9.58
C MET A 23 -2.65 -26.93 10.29
N ALA A 24 -1.95 -27.38 11.33
CA ALA A 24 -0.99 -26.55 12.06
C ALA A 24 0.16 -26.08 11.15
N ARG A 25 0.70 -26.96 10.30
CA ARG A 25 1.75 -26.58 9.33
C ARG A 25 1.24 -25.56 8.31
N ALA A 26 0.02 -25.69 7.81
CA ALA A 26 -0.56 -24.74 6.87
C ALA A 26 -0.75 -23.35 7.50
N LEU A 27 -1.28 -23.29 8.72
CA LEU A 27 -1.48 -22.05 9.45
C LEU A 27 -0.16 -21.37 9.83
N LEU A 28 0.82 -22.14 10.30
CA LEU A 28 2.17 -21.62 10.57
C LEU A 28 2.84 -21.13 9.29
N GLY A 29 2.69 -21.85 8.18
CA GLY A 29 3.18 -21.43 6.87
C GLY A 29 2.54 -20.12 6.41
N ALA A 30 1.22 -20.00 6.53
CA ALA A 30 0.50 -18.77 6.20
C ALA A 30 0.92 -17.58 7.10
N LEU A 31 1.14 -17.83 8.39
CA LEU A 31 1.65 -16.80 9.30
C LEU A 31 3.05 -16.33 8.90
N LEU A 32 3.96 -17.24 8.59
CA LEU A 32 5.32 -16.89 8.13
C LEU A 32 5.29 -16.07 6.85
N VAL A 33 4.48 -16.49 5.87
CA VAL A 33 4.31 -15.74 4.62
C VAL A 33 3.69 -14.37 4.89
N GLY A 34 2.70 -14.28 5.75
CA GLY A 34 2.11 -13.00 6.17
C GLY A 34 3.14 -12.05 6.79
N ILE A 35 4.05 -12.58 7.63
CA ILE A 35 5.15 -11.80 8.22
C ILE A 35 6.13 -11.33 7.12
N VAL A 36 6.44 -12.17 6.14
CA VAL A 36 7.28 -11.76 4.99
C VAL A 36 6.63 -10.63 4.22
N ILE A 37 5.33 -10.74 3.92
CA ILE A 37 4.57 -9.67 3.25
C ILE A 37 4.58 -8.38 4.07
N TYR A 38 4.40 -8.47 5.39
CA TYR A 38 4.52 -7.33 6.31
C TYR A 38 5.88 -6.66 6.22
N CYS A 39 6.97 -7.43 6.24
CA CYS A 39 8.34 -6.90 6.13
C CYS A 39 8.59 -6.23 4.78
N VAL A 40 8.10 -6.84 3.69
CA VAL A 40 8.20 -6.28 2.34
C VAL A 40 7.39 -5.00 2.24
N TYR A 41 6.15 -4.99 2.72
CA TYR A 41 5.32 -3.79 2.78
C TYR A 41 6.02 -2.66 3.53
N ARG A 42 6.55 -2.93 4.72
CA ARG A 42 7.28 -1.94 5.51
C ARG A 42 8.53 -1.40 4.80
N ARG A 43 9.20 -2.24 4.00
CA ARG A 43 10.48 -1.87 3.33
C ARG A 43 10.27 -1.10 2.03
N PHE A 44 9.24 -1.45 1.26
CA PHE A 44 8.97 -0.93 -0.08
C PHE A 44 7.77 0.03 -0.13
N TYR A 45 7.20 0.36 1.03
CA TYR A 45 6.10 1.32 1.07
C TYR A 45 6.59 2.71 0.70
N THR A 46 5.99 3.28 -0.34
CA THR A 46 6.29 4.62 -0.87
C THR A 46 5.11 5.59 -0.73
N GLY A 47 4.00 5.11 -0.14
CA GLY A 47 2.80 5.92 0.08
C GLY A 47 2.99 6.98 1.17
N VAL A 48 2.02 7.86 1.23
CA VAL A 48 2.02 9.09 2.04
C VAL A 48 2.05 8.82 3.55
N VAL A 49 1.29 7.85 4.03
CA VAL A 49 1.23 7.51 5.47
C VAL A 49 1.31 6.00 5.64
N PHE A 50 2.39 5.53 6.24
CA PHE A 50 2.52 4.12 6.63
C PHE A 50 1.45 3.76 7.67
N SER A 51 0.46 2.98 7.28
CA SER A 51 -0.57 2.47 8.20
C SER A 51 -0.12 1.16 8.84
N ARG A 52 0.26 1.24 10.12
CA ARG A 52 0.61 0.05 10.92
C ARG A 52 -0.56 -0.93 11.03
N SER A 53 -1.79 -0.39 11.13
CA SER A 53 -3.01 -1.20 11.17
C SER A 53 -3.20 -2.01 9.90
N PHE A 54 -3.00 -1.39 8.73
CA PHE A 54 -3.09 -2.07 7.44
C PHE A 54 -2.02 -3.16 7.30
N ALA A 55 -0.78 -2.88 7.70
CA ALA A 55 0.30 -3.88 7.66
C ALA A 55 -0.01 -5.13 8.51
N VAL A 56 -0.62 -4.97 9.69
CA VAL A 56 -1.07 -6.08 10.53
C VAL A 56 -2.25 -6.81 9.88
N THR A 57 -3.16 -6.08 9.21
CA THR A 57 -4.29 -6.67 8.49
C THR A 57 -3.82 -7.61 7.38
N LEU A 58 -2.71 -7.33 6.69
CA LEU A 58 -2.15 -8.23 5.66
C LEU A 58 -1.79 -9.59 6.23
N VAL A 59 -1.16 -9.62 7.42
CA VAL A 59 -0.84 -10.87 8.13
C VAL A 59 -2.12 -11.62 8.49
N GLY A 60 -3.09 -10.91 9.07
CA GLY A 60 -4.40 -11.46 9.43
C GLY A 60 -5.14 -12.04 8.23
N MET A 61 -5.15 -11.32 7.10
CA MET A 61 -5.80 -11.79 5.87
C MET A 61 -5.17 -13.06 5.31
N CYS A 62 -3.83 -13.18 5.36
CA CYS A 62 -3.14 -14.39 4.93
C CYS A 62 -3.55 -15.62 5.78
N VAL A 63 -3.61 -15.44 7.10
CA VAL A 63 -4.01 -16.52 8.03
C VAL A 63 -5.51 -16.85 7.87
N LEU A 64 -6.37 -15.85 7.77
CA LEU A 64 -7.82 -16.03 7.61
C LEU A 64 -8.14 -16.75 6.30
N THR A 65 -7.53 -16.39 5.19
CA THR A 65 -7.78 -17.04 3.89
C THR A 65 -7.22 -18.47 3.86
N CYS A 66 -6.11 -18.74 4.55
CA CYS A 66 -5.62 -20.09 4.76
C CYS A 66 -6.64 -20.93 5.56
N MET A 67 -7.18 -20.40 6.65
CA MET A 67 -8.20 -21.06 7.46
C MET A 67 -9.47 -21.34 6.64
N VAL A 68 -9.94 -20.38 5.86
CA VAL A 68 -11.07 -20.54 4.95
C VAL A 68 -10.82 -21.65 3.95
N THR A 69 -9.64 -21.68 3.32
CA THR A 69 -9.26 -22.71 2.34
C THR A 69 -9.21 -24.10 2.97
N LEU A 70 -8.68 -24.23 4.18
CA LEU A 70 -8.69 -25.50 4.93
C LEU A 70 -10.12 -25.95 5.25
N ALA A 71 -11.00 -25.04 5.65
CA ALA A 71 -12.40 -25.34 5.92
C ALA A 71 -13.15 -25.79 4.66
N ILE A 72 -12.91 -25.10 3.52
CA ILE A 72 -13.50 -25.43 2.21
C ILE A 72 -13.03 -26.82 1.74
N SER A 73 -11.77 -27.15 1.93
CA SER A 73 -11.21 -28.43 1.48
C SER A 73 -11.79 -29.65 2.20
N THR A 74 -12.43 -29.45 3.36
CA THR A 74 -13.01 -30.53 4.15
C THR A 74 -14.45 -30.86 3.80
N ASN A 75 -15.24 -29.88 3.27
CA ASN A 75 -16.65 -30.09 2.99
C ASN A 75 -17.19 -29.10 1.94
N ILE A 76 -17.71 -29.63 0.83
CA ILE A 76 -18.28 -28.87 -0.30
C ILE A 76 -19.49 -27.99 0.14
N VAL A 77 -20.30 -28.47 1.09
CA VAL A 77 -21.47 -27.72 1.58
C VAL A 77 -21.02 -26.47 2.36
N ILE A 78 -20.00 -26.61 3.19
CA ILE A 78 -19.39 -25.46 3.91
C ILE A 78 -18.77 -24.48 2.90
N SER A 79 -18.13 -24.98 1.86
CA SER A 79 -17.57 -24.21 0.75
C SER A 79 -18.59 -23.27 0.11
N LEU A 80 -19.73 -23.82 -0.30
CA LEU A 80 -20.82 -23.05 -0.92
C LEU A 80 -21.41 -21.99 0.05
N GLY A 81 -21.61 -22.38 1.31
CA GLY A 81 -22.13 -21.47 2.35
C GLY A 81 -21.16 -20.32 2.64
N MET A 82 -19.84 -20.57 2.66
CA MET A 82 -18.83 -19.57 2.93
C MET A 82 -18.64 -18.58 1.78
N VAL A 83 -18.67 -19.06 0.51
CA VAL A 83 -18.66 -18.19 -0.67
C VAL A 83 -19.87 -17.26 -0.66
N GLY A 84 -21.06 -17.80 -0.33
CA GLY A 84 -22.27 -16.98 -0.17
C GLY A 84 -22.15 -15.94 0.93
N ALA A 85 -21.63 -16.32 2.10
CA ALA A 85 -21.44 -15.39 3.22
C ALA A 85 -20.42 -14.30 2.91
N LEU A 86 -19.30 -14.63 2.26
CA LEU A 86 -18.26 -13.66 1.86
C LEU A 86 -18.76 -12.67 0.80
N SER A 87 -19.69 -13.08 -0.07
CA SER A 87 -20.26 -12.19 -1.10
C SER A 87 -21.13 -11.07 -0.52
N ILE A 88 -21.64 -11.22 0.71
CA ILE A 88 -22.44 -10.21 1.42
C ILE A 88 -21.56 -9.15 2.08
N VAL A 89 -20.28 -9.47 2.34
CA VAL A 89 -19.34 -8.55 2.98
C VAL A 89 -18.93 -7.46 1.99
N ARG A 90 -19.53 -6.30 2.14
CA ARG A 90 -19.22 -5.12 1.33
C ARG A 90 -18.33 -4.16 2.10
N TYR A 91 -17.09 -3.99 1.66
CA TYR A 91 -16.23 -2.92 2.18
C TYR A 91 -16.76 -1.56 1.71
N ARG A 92 -17.08 -0.68 2.65
CA ARG A 92 -17.52 0.71 2.36
C ARG A 92 -16.36 1.70 2.35
N THR A 93 -15.21 1.31 2.87
CA THR A 93 -14.00 2.15 2.87
C THR A 93 -13.27 1.99 1.55
N ALA A 94 -13.11 3.08 0.82
CA ALA A 94 -12.28 3.09 -0.37
C ALA A 94 -10.82 2.89 0.04
N VAL A 95 -10.15 1.89 -0.55
CA VAL A 95 -8.70 1.77 -0.45
C VAL A 95 -8.12 2.87 -1.32
N LYS A 96 -7.49 3.86 -0.70
CA LYS A 96 -7.02 5.09 -1.37
C LYS A 96 -5.81 4.84 -2.26
N ASP A 97 -4.94 3.89 -1.86
CA ASP A 97 -3.69 3.59 -2.55
C ASP A 97 -3.80 2.29 -3.37
N PRO A 98 -3.59 2.33 -4.70
CA PRO A 98 -3.56 1.12 -5.54
C PRO A 98 -2.51 0.08 -5.09
N MET A 99 -1.40 0.52 -4.49
CA MET A 99 -0.37 -0.38 -3.98
C MET A 99 -0.87 -1.21 -2.79
N ASP A 100 -1.71 -0.64 -1.94
CA ASP A 100 -2.31 -1.36 -0.81
C ASP A 100 -3.18 -2.52 -1.29
N LEU A 101 -3.92 -2.33 -2.40
CA LEU A 101 -4.68 -3.41 -3.03
C LEU A 101 -3.78 -4.54 -3.52
N LEU A 102 -2.64 -4.23 -4.12
CA LEU A 102 -1.67 -5.23 -4.58
C LEU A 102 -1.19 -6.11 -3.41
N TYR A 103 -0.79 -5.50 -2.30
CA TYR A 103 -0.37 -6.23 -1.10
C TYR A 103 -1.51 -7.05 -0.49
N LEU A 104 -2.72 -6.52 -0.48
CA LEU A 104 -3.90 -7.23 0.02
C LEU A 104 -4.19 -8.48 -0.81
N PHE A 105 -4.22 -8.36 -2.14
CA PHE A 105 -4.41 -9.51 -3.02
C PHE A 105 -3.28 -10.52 -2.91
N TRP A 106 -2.04 -10.09 -2.76
CA TRP A 106 -0.92 -10.97 -2.53
C TRP A 106 -1.07 -11.76 -1.22
N ALA A 107 -1.49 -11.11 -0.13
CA ALA A 107 -1.75 -11.77 1.15
C ALA A 107 -2.87 -12.81 1.04
N ILE A 108 -4.00 -12.46 0.38
CA ILE A 108 -5.14 -13.36 0.16
C ILE A 108 -4.72 -14.59 -0.65
N THR A 109 -4.10 -14.39 -1.80
CA THR A 109 -3.69 -15.48 -2.70
C THR A 109 -2.64 -16.39 -2.08
N SER A 110 -1.70 -15.82 -1.33
CA SER A 110 -0.70 -16.60 -0.58
C SER A 110 -1.32 -17.45 0.52
N GLY A 111 -2.32 -16.91 1.23
CA GLY A 111 -3.06 -17.65 2.24
C GLY A 111 -3.86 -18.81 1.64
N ILE A 112 -4.54 -18.59 0.51
CA ILE A 112 -5.27 -19.63 -0.23
C ILE A 112 -4.32 -20.74 -0.66
N ALA A 113 -3.17 -20.41 -1.26
CA ALA A 113 -2.21 -21.37 -1.74
C ALA A 113 -1.56 -22.16 -0.61
N ALA A 114 -1.26 -21.51 0.53
CA ALA A 114 -0.76 -22.18 1.74
C ALA A 114 -1.78 -23.17 2.32
N GLY A 115 -3.07 -22.77 2.37
CA GLY A 115 -4.17 -23.63 2.81
C GLY A 115 -4.39 -24.84 1.90
N ALA A 116 -4.19 -24.67 0.59
CA ALA A 116 -4.21 -25.74 -0.40
C ALA A 116 -2.96 -26.67 -0.33
N GLY A 117 -1.95 -26.30 0.47
CA GLY A 117 -0.69 -27.08 0.61
C GLY A 117 0.31 -26.82 -0.53
N MET A 118 0.11 -25.78 -1.35
CA MET A 118 0.96 -25.45 -2.50
C MET A 118 2.13 -24.53 -2.09
N TYR A 119 2.95 -24.96 -1.13
CA TYR A 119 4.02 -24.12 -0.56
C TYR A 119 5.06 -23.68 -1.59
N LEU A 120 5.39 -24.54 -2.56
CA LEU A 120 6.33 -24.18 -3.62
C LEU A 120 5.81 -23.00 -4.45
N LEU A 121 4.51 -22.99 -4.78
CA LEU A 121 3.88 -21.90 -5.50
C LEU A 121 3.97 -20.59 -4.70
N VAL A 122 3.71 -20.64 -3.40
CA VAL A 122 3.79 -19.47 -2.51
C VAL A 122 5.19 -18.88 -2.50
N VAL A 123 6.23 -19.73 -2.42
CA VAL A 123 7.63 -19.27 -2.41
C VAL A 123 8.03 -18.67 -3.76
N VAL A 124 7.71 -19.34 -4.87
CA VAL A 124 8.07 -18.87 -6.22
C VAL A 124 7.32 -17.57 -6.55
N ALA A 125 6.00 -17.53 -6.32
CA ALA A 125 5.21 -16.31 -6.54
C ALA A 125 5.68 -15.17 -5.64
N GLY A 126 6.00 -15.45 -4.38
CA GLY A 126 6.57 -14.48 -3.44
C GLY A 126 7.89 -13.89 -3.93
N ALA A 127 8.80 -14.74 -4.42
CA ALA A 127 10.07 -14.29 -4.98
C ALA A 127 9.89 -13.39 -6.22
N VAL A 128 8.96 -13.74 -7.11
CA VAL A 128 8.60 -12.93 -8.28
C VAL A 128 8.03 -11.58 -7.85
N MET A 129 7.11 -11.56 -6.87
CA MET A 129 6.53 -10.32 -6.35
C MET A 129 7.57 -9.40 -5.71
N ILE A 130 8.46 -9.96 -4.89
CA ILE A 130 9.55 -9.20 -4.27
C ILE A 130 10.51 -8.65 -5.35
N GLY A 131 10.86 -9.47 -6.34
CA GLY A 131 11.72 -9.05 -7.45
C GLY A 131 11.10 -7.91 -8.27
N MET A 132 9.81 -8.00 -8.58
CA MET A 132 9.06 -6.95 -9.27
C MET A 132 9.07 -5.65 -8.45
N LEU A 133 8.70 -5.73 -7.18
CA LEU A 133 8.67 -4.56 -6.29
C LEU A 133 10.05 -3.91 -6.14
N ALA A 134 11.11 -4.72 -5.99
CA ALA A 134 12.48 -4.22 -5.89
C ALA A 134 12.92 -3.51 -7.18
N LEU A 135 12.56 -4.05 -8.35
CA LEU A 135 12.89 -3.46 -9.64
C LEU A 135 12.20 -2.08 -9.80
N PHE A 136 10.90 -2.01 -9.53
CA PHE A 136 10.15 -0.76 -9.65
C PHE A 136 10.56 0.27 -8.58
N TYR A 137 10.84 -0.18 -7.35
CA TYR A 137 11.33 0.70 -6.29
C TYR A 137 12.70 1.32 -6.62
N SER A 138 13.57 0.58 -7.32
CA SER A 138 14.89 1.08 -7.72
C SER A 138 14.82 2.18 -8.77
N HIS A 139 13.72 2.24 -9.54
CA HIS A 139 13.51 3.25 -10.60
C HIS A 139 12.69 4.46 -10.14
N GLN A 140 12.23 4.46 -8.90
CA GLN A 140 11.46 5.58 -8.35
C GLN A 140 12.42 6.69 -7.91
N ASP A 141 12.22 7.90 -8.46
CA ASP A 141 12.98 9.09 -8.05
C ASP A 141 12.79 9.30 -6.53
N LYS A 142 13.89 9.32 -5.79
CA LYS A 142 13.91 9.44 -4.31
C LYS A 142 13.57 10.85 -3.80
N GLY A 143 13.10 11.76 -4.63
CA GLY A 143 12.75 13.11 -4.24
C GLY A 143 11.44 13.14 -3.45
N ARG A 144 11.49 13.65 -2.23
CA ARG A 144 10.26 14.03 -1.54
C ARG A 144 9.65 15.24 -2.21
N VAL A 145 8.33 15.25 -2.26
CA VAL A 145 7.58 16.37 -2.83
C VAL A 145 7.30 17.38 -1.73
N TYR A 146 7.73 18.60 -1.93
CA TYR A 146 7.40 19.73 -1.07
C TYR A 146 6.57 20.74 -1.83
N ILE A 147 5.61 21.37 -1.16
CA ILE A 147 4.93 22.54 -1.68
C ILE A 147 5.58 23.76 -1.03
N ALA A 148 6.22 24.57 -1.84
CA ALA A 148 6.71 25.88 -1.43
C ALA A 148 5.61 26.90 -1.71
N VAL A 149 5.09 27.52 -0.65
CA VAL A 149 4.19 28.68 -0.74
C VAL A 149 5.04 29.92 -0.52
N ILE A 150 5.09 30.79 -1.53
CA ILE A 150 5.96 31.97 -1.56
C ILE A 150 5.07 33.19 -1.68
N HIS A 151 5.17 34.12 -0.73
CA HIS A 151 4.51 35.43 -0.75
C HIS A 151 5.50 36.51 -1.14
N TYR A 152 5.16 37.31 -2.11
CA TYR A 152 6.03 38.38 -2.59
C TYR A 152 5.24 39.63 -3.13
N ALA A 153 5.88 40.79 -3.10
CA ALA A 153 5.22 42.07 -3.25
C ALA A 153 4.93 42.50 -4.69
N SER A 154 5.54 41.85 -5.72
CA SER A 154 5.36 42.28 -7.11
C SER A 154 5.61 41.14 -8.08
N ASP A 155 4.85 41.14 -9.18
CA ASP A 155 5.00 40.12 -10.24
C ASP A 155 6.41 40.05 -10.86
N ALA A 156 7.11 41.20 -10.89
CA ALA A 156 8.49 41.25 -11.38
C ALA A 156 9.48 40.39 -10.61
N VAL A 157 9.23 40.14 -9.30
CA VAL A 157 10.05 39.29 -8.44
C VAL A 157 9.87 37.79 -8.78
N GLY A 158 8.77 37.42 -9.42
CA GLY A 158 8.47 36.04 -9.79
C GLY A 158 9.51 35.38 -10.70
N ASP A 159 10.12 36.19 -11.61
CA ASP A 159 11.18 35.68 -12.51
C ASP A 159 12.48 35.38 -11.74
N ASP A 160 12.81 36.17 -10.74
CA ASP A 160 13.99 35.96 -9.90
C ASP A 160 13.79 34.74 -8.97
N ILE A 161 12.56 34.57 -8.45
CA ILE A 161 12.18 33.38 -7.69
C ILE A 161 12.34 32.11 -8.53
N THR A 162 11.87 32.12 -9.79
CA THR A 162 11.99 30.96 -10.67
C THR A 162 13.45 30.64 -11.01
N ARG A 163 14.31 31.64 -11.15
CA ARG A 163 15.77 31.45 -11.33
C ARG A 163 16.45 30.92 -10.09
N ALA A 164 15.97 31.26 -8.89
CA ALA A 164 16.54 30.82 -7.62
C ALA A 164 16.36 29.32 -7.35
N PHE A 165 15.39 28.65 -7.99
CA PHE A 165 15.27 27.19 -7.94
C PHE A 165 16.44 26.48 -8.61
N GLY A 166 17.12 27.11 -9.58
CA GLY A 166 18.33 26.59 -10.23
C GLY A 166 18.10 25.25 -10.93
N ARG A 167 18.76 24.17 -10.44
CA ARG A 167 18.64 22.80 -11.01
C ARG A 167 17.53 21.97 -10.37
N THR A 168 16.86 22.49 -9.37
CA THR A 168 15.79 21.76 -8.66
C THR A 168 14.58 21.65 -9.58
N LYS A 169 14.04 20.45 -9.75
CA LYS A 169 12.80 20.24 -10.54
C LYS A 169 11.64 20.84 -9.76
N PHE A 170 10.89 21.74 -10.39
CA PHE A 170 9.72 22.38 -9.81
C PHE A 170 8.59 22.52 -10.82
N PHE A 171 7.35 22.57 -10.31
CA PHE A 171 6.14 22.85 -11.08
C PHE A 171 5.29 23.88 -10.34
N VAL A 172 4.92 24.97 -11.00
CA VAL A 172 4.00 25.96 -10.45
C VAL A 172 2.59 25.37 -10.46
N LYS A 173 2.00 25.21 -9.28
CA LYS A 173 0.63 24.69 -9.11
C LYS A 173 -0.41 25.78 -9.18
N SER A 174 -0.16 26.88 -8.51
CA SER A 174 -1.04 28.05 -8.52
C SER A 174 -0.25 29.34 -8.33
N LYS A 175 -0.75 30.41 -8.92
CA LYS A 175 -0.28 31.76 -8.72
C LYS A 175 -1.50 32.65 -8.53
N THR A 176 -1.64 33.25 -7.37
CA THR A 176 -2.79 34.11 -7.00
C THR A 176 -2.29 35.51 -6.74
N MET A 177 -2.87 36.49 -7.42
CA MET A 177 -2.57 37.90 -7.24
C MET A 177 -3.69 38.55 -6.43
N ARG A 178 -3.35 39.21 -5.32
CA ARG A 178 -4.30 39.98 -4.49
C ARG A 178 -3.75 41.37 -4.24
N GLY A 179 -4.17 42.32 -5.07
CA GLY A 179 -3.62 43.69 -5.02
C GLY A 179 -2.13 43.68 -5.34
N ASP A 180 -1.31 44.19 -4.42
CA ASP A 180 0.14 44.28 -4.57
C ASP A 180 0.86 43.01 -4.06
N HIS A 181 0.15 42.02 -3.51
CA HIS A 181 0.71 40.77 -3.01
C HIS A 181 0.45 39.61 -3.95
N VAL A 182 1.48 38.80 -4.20
CA VAL A 182 1.39 37.61 -5.02
C VAL A 182 1.72 36.39 -4.16
N GLU A 183 0.85 35.39 -4.21
CA GLU A 183 1.07 34.09 -3.60
C GLU A 183 1.32 33.06 -4.70
N MET A 184 2.44 32.37 -4.64
CA MET A 184 2.78 31.31 -5.59
C MET A 184 3.03 29.99 -4.85
N ALA A 185 2.24 28.98 -5.20
CA ALA A 185 2.44 27.62 -4.73
C ALA A 185 3.18 26.81 -5.78
N VAL A 186 4.33 26.28 -5.40
CA VAL A 186 5.25 25.54 -6.27
C VAL A 186 5.50 24.16 -5.69
N GLU A 187 5.27 23.13 -6.48
CA GLU A 187 5.67 21.76 -6.14
C GLU A 187 7.16 21.59 -6.48
N VAL A 188 7.94 21.20 -5.48
CA VAL A 188 9.39 21.05 -5.57
C VAL A 188 9.80 19.63 -5.25
N PHE A 189 10.62 19.04 -6.11
CA PHE A 189 11.18 17.71 -5.93
C PHE A 189 12.60 17.84 -5.41
N CYS A 190 12.79 17.66 -4.10
CA CYS A 190 14.11 17.77 -3.47
C CYS A 190 14.35 16.68 -2.42
N ASP A 191 15.62 16.43 -2.11
CA ASP A 191 16.01 15.59 -0.99
C ASP A 191 16.04 16.43 0.30
N ASP A 192 15.74 15.84 1.47
CA ASP A 192 15.70 16.54 2.78
C ASP A 192 16.98 17.32 3.11
N LYS A 193 18.08 17.02 2.43
CA LYS A 193 19.37 17.66 2.63
C LYS A 193 19.63 18.90 1.76
N ASP A 194 18.79 19.13 0.73
CA ASP A 194 19.03 20.19 -0.25
C ASP A 194 17.90 21.23 -0.27
N MET A 195 17.68 21.87 0.88
CA MET A 195 16.72 22.96 1.06
C MET A 195 17.34 24.36 0.83
N THR A 196 18.56 24.42 0.29
CA THR A 196 19.29 25.67 0.03
C THR A 196 18.57 26.62 -0.93
N PHE A 197 17.65 26.07 -1.77
CA PHE A 197 16.81 26.90 -2.64
C PHE A 197 15.87 27.83 -1.85
N ALA A 198 15.35 27.36 -0.69
CA ALA A 198 14.44 28.16 0.12
C ALA A 198 15.16 29.38 0.75
N GLU A 199 16.40 29.20 1.20
CA GLU A 199 17.23 30.31 1.70
C GLU A 199 17.57 31.31 0.60
N ARG A 200 17.86 30.81 -0.61
CA ARG A 200 18.12 31.68 -1.79
C ARG A 200 16.88 32.49 -2.16
N ILE A 201 15.70 31.89 -2.16
CA ILE A 201 14.44 32.56 -2.46
C ILE A 201 14.14 33.61 -1.38
N ARG A 202 14.31 33.28 -0.10
CA ARG A 202 14.08 34.19 1.00
C ARG A 202 15.00 35.42 0.98
N ALA A 203 16.18 35.28 0.37
CA ALA A 203 17.16 36.38 0.24
C ALA A 203 16.82 37.38 -0.89
N ILE A 204 15.83 37.11 -1.72
CA ILE A 204 15.42 37.98 -2.83
C ILE A 204 14.64 39.18 -2.26
N GLU A 205 15.03 40.40 -2.63
CA GLU A 205 14.31 41.59 -2.26
C GLU A 205 12.88 41.58 -2.82
N GLY A 206 11.90 41.81 -1.97
CA GLY A 206 10.49 41.74 -2.34
C GLY A 206 9.80 40.40 -2.02
N VAL A 207 10.54 39.40 -1.53
CA VAL A 207 9.96 38.17 -0.95
C VAL A 207 9.63 38.44 0.51
N GLU A 208 8.37 38.20 0.90
CA GLU A 208 7.87 38.44 2.25
C GLU A 208 8.01 37.20 3.13
N ASP A 209 7.60 36.05 2.59
CA ASP A 209 7.62 34.76 3.30
C ASP A 209 7.78 33.58 2.33
N VAL A 210 8.43 32.54 2.84
CA VAL A 210 8.59 31.23 2.15
C VAL A 210 8.24 30.12 3.13
N THR A 211 7.09 29.49 2.91
CA THR A 211 6.64 28.35 3.70
C THR A 211 6.82 27.06 2.93
N LEU A 212 7.54 26.08 3.49
CA LEU A 212 7.70 24.77 2.93
C LEU A 212 6.78 23.78 3.65
N ILE A 213 5.88 23.17 2.89
CA ILE A 213 4.94 22.17 3.39
C ILE A 213 5.33 20.84 2.74
N GLN A 214 5.67 19.84 3.55
CA GLN A 214 5.87 18.51 3.02
C GLN A 214 4.53 17.99 2.49
N TYR A 215 4.47 17.71 1.19
CA TYR A 215 3.25 17.18 0.57
C TYR A 215 3.11 15.70 0.89
N ASN A 216 2.21 15.40 1.78
CA ASN A 216 1.87 14.03 2.19
C ASN A 216 0.61 13.49 1.48
N GLY A 217 0.28 13.99 0.28
CA GLY A 217 -0.78 13.43 -0.58
C GLY A 217 -2.23 13.69 -0.14
N GLU A 218 -2.47 14.45 0.93
CA GLU A 218 -3.82 14.84 1.37
C GLU A 218 -4.06 16.34 1.12
N TYR A 219 -4.47 16.67 -0.09
CA TYR A 219 -5.16 17.93 -0.35
C TYR A 219 -6.66 17.64 -0.43
N HIS A 220 -7.38 17.89 0.64
CA HIS A 220 -8.82 18.03 0.62
C HIS A 220 -9.11 19.50 0.25
N GLY A 221 -9.34 19.74 -1.06
CA GLY A 221 -10.01 20.92 -1.52
C GLY A 221 -11.50 20.82 -1.27
#